data_e6f2cfc37c24b8d19915e1f32da376bd
#
_entry.id   e6f2cfc37c24b8d19915e1f32da376bd
#
_cell.length_a   1.000
_cell.length_b   1.000
_cell.length_c   1.000
_cell.angle_alpha   90.00
_cell.angle_beta   90.00
_cell.angle_gamma   90.00
#
_symmetry.space_group_name_H-M   'P 1'
#
loop_
_entity.id
_entity.type
_entity.pdbx_description
1 polymer ?
#
loop_
_entity_poly.entity_id
_entity_poly.type
_entity_poly.pdbx_seq_one_letter_code
_entity_poly.pdbx_strand_id
1 'polypeptide(L)'
;MKKLLLLALIAPALANDTAINSGGHGPAPLGEFDGEESVIRMISEKIEIKMGKKESQVTCRFTFRSSKKEGDAKQTVGFPDLLEMESDTGTISKLETFVDGKPVEARKVRGWFSTAEWGTPKSGLGQPTVPGEQIQYADFYVVDLSFPPGKDVIVERKYIADNGGDAMGSTAFSYTTHTGAVWKDTIGEAEFRVVLDGWTVDDFAFEDGKQKLPPREQSAWCFPNLAEWKVVSPTELRMTWKDFEPAVHRTRRGIFLATWSRKASEE
;
A
#
# COMPACT_ATOMS: atom_id res chain seq x y z
N MET A 1 -19.58 -62.86 -1.92
CA MET A 1 -18.70 -61.86 -2.57
C MET A 1 -19.35 -60.50 -2.38
N LYS A 2 -18.88 -59.72 -1.40
CA LYS A 2 -19.37 -58.35 -1.12
C LYS A 2 -18.52 -57.37 -1.96
N LYS A 3 -19.16 -56.70 -2.90
CA LYS A 3 -18.51 -55.61 -3.66
C LYS A 3 -18.43 -54.37 -2.78
N LEU A 4 -17.20 -53.98 -2.42
CA LEU A 4 -16.90 -52.75 -1.75
C LEU A 4 -16.93 -51.61 -2.79
N LEU A 5 -17.92 -50.74 -2.69
CA LEU A 5 -18.02 -49.52 -3.52
C LEU A 5 -17.12 -48.45 -2.88
N LEU A 6 -15.98 -48.19 -3.50
CA LEU A 6 -15.07 -47.09 -3.10
C LEU A 6 -15.68 -45.78 -3.61
N LEU A 7 -16.33 -45.04 -2.73
CA LEU A 7 -16.74 -43.64 -3.01
C LEU A 7 -15.50 -42.79 -2.93
N ALA A 8 -14.98 -42.38 -4.09
CA ALA A 8 -13.97 -41.34 -4.17
C ALA A 8 -14.66 -40.01 -3.85
N LEU A 9 -14.43 -39.49 -2.64
CA LEU A 9 -14.72 -38.11 -2.28
C LEU A 9 -13.76 -37.20 -3.05
N ILE A 10 -14.26 -36.63 -4.14
CA ILE A 10 -13.61 -35.51 -4.81
C ILE A 10 -13.89 -34.30 -3.91
N ALA A 11 -12.95 -33.99 -3.04
CA ALA A 11 -12.92 -32.69 -2.38
C ALA A 11 -12.73 -31.62 -3.48
N PRO A 12 -13.59 -30.60 -3.58
CA PRO A 12 -13.30 -29.47 -4.43
C PRO A 12 -12.02 -28.86 -3.88
N ALA A 13 -10.96 -28.86 -4.67
CA ALA A 13 -9.82 -28.02 -4.42
C ALA A 13 -10.35 -26.58 -4.53
N LEU A 14 -10.57 -25.95 -3.39
CA LEU A 14 -10.70 -24.51 -3.33
C LEU A 14 -9.30 -23.97 -3.65
N ALA A 15 -9.07 -23.73 -4.93
CA ALA A 15 -7.96 -22.91 -5.37
C ALA A 15 -8.22 -21.51 -4.80
N ASN A 16 -7.58 -21.18 -3.69
CA ASN A 16 -7.49 -19.83 -3.20
C ASN A 16 -6.51 -19.07 -4.09
N ASP A 17 -7.00 -18.62 -5.23
CA ASP A 17 -6.32 -17.66 -6.08
C ASP A 17 -6.49 -16.26 -5.51
N THR A 18 -5.72 -15.94 -4.48
CA THR A 18 -5.64 -14.58 -3.98
C THR A 18 -4.23 -14.29 -3.51
N ALA A 19 -3.33 -14.13 -4.44
CA ALA A 19 -2.07 -13.46 -4.18
C ALA A 19 -2.09 -12.11 -4.90
N ILE A 20 -2.79 -11.13 -4.35
CA ILE A 20 -2.67 -9.75 -4.82
C ILE A 20 -1.72 -9.04 -3.87
N ASN A 21 -0.44 -9.20 -4.07
CA ASN A 21 0.61 -8.43 -3.40
C ASN A 21 1.26 -7.47 -4.39
N SER A 22 0.45 -6.74 -5.15
CA SER A 22 0.96 -5.74 -6.08
C SER A 22 0.63 -4.35 -5.59
N GLY A 23 1.53 -3.43 -5.79
CA GLY A 23 1.28 -2.04 -5.47
C GLY A 23 2.39 -1.41 -4.66
N GLY A 24 2.05 -0.41 -3.88
CA GLY A 24 3.00 0.36 -3.09
C GLY A 24 2.59 0.55 -1.65
N HIS A 25 3.52 1.03 -0.86
CA HIS A 25 3.33 1.34 0.54
C HIS A 25 3.85 2.73 0.84
N GLY A 26 3.24 3.43 1.79
CA GLY A 26 3.77 4.67 2.33
C GLY A 26 5.10 4.48 3.07
N PRO A 27 5.80 5.56 3.39
CA PRO A 27 7.05 5.52 4.12
C PRO A 27 6.84 5.14 5.58
N ALA A 28 7.70 4.28 6.10
CA ALA A 28 7.76 3.91 7.51
C ALA A 28 9.05 4.46 8.14
N PRO A 29 9.01 5.02 9.36
CA PRO A 29 10.21 5.27 10.12
C PRO A 29 10.79 3.94 10.57
N LEU A 30 12.10 3.77 10.45
CA LEU A 30 12.84 2.56 10.82
C LEU A 30 13.80 2.88 11.95
N GLY A 31 14.01 1.89 12.85
CA GLY A 31 14.90 2.00 13.99
C GLY A 31 14.17 2.26 15.30
N GLU A 32 14.94 2.39 16.38
CA GLU A 32 14.42 2.71 17.69
C GLU A 32 14.10 4.21 17.78
N PHE A 33 12.97 4.54 18.38
CA PHE A 33 12.63 5.91 18.71
C PHE A 33 13.18 6.23 20.09
N ASP A 34 13.68 7.47 20.27
CA ASP A 34 13.96 8.01 21.60
C ASP A 34 12.62 8.33 22.28
N GLY A 35 11.94 7.30 22.80
CA GLY A 35 10.62 7.40 23.41
C GLY A 35 9.57 6.54 22.67
N GLU A 36 8.32 6.63 23.12
CA GLU A 36 7.22 5.79 22.62
C GLU A 36 6.64 6.28 21.28
N GLU A 37 6.91 7.51 20.87
CA GLU A 37 6.31 8.14 19.69
C GLU A 37 7.33 8.86 18.82
N SER A 38 7.12 8.85 17.51
CA SER A 38 7.87 9.68 16.58
C SER A 38 7.70 11.17 16.92
N VAL A 39 8.75 11.97 16.79
CA VAL A 39 8.67 13.44 16.89
C VAL A 39 8.38 14.09 15.53
N ILE A 40 8.23 13.30 14.50
CA ILE A 40 8.03 13.74 13.12
C ILE A 40 6.61 13.42 12.70
N ARG A 41 5.88 14.44 12.26
CA ARG A 41 4.51 14.29 11.73
C ARG A 41 4.53 14.28 10.20
N MET A 42 3.73 13.42 9.60
CA MET A 42 3.40 13.50 8.18
C MET A 42 2.30 14.55 7.99
N ILE A 43 2.67 15.69 7.44
CA ILE A 43 1.74 16.81 7.18
C ILE A 43 0.83 16.50 6.00
N SER A 44 1.40 15.91 4.95
CA SER A 44 0.62 15.48 3.79
C SER A 44 1.31 14.37 3.03
N GLU A 45 0.48 13.57 2.34
CA GLU A 45 0.90 12.66 1.29
C GLU A 45 0.06 12.92 0.02
N LYS A 46 0.72 12.88 -1.14
CA LYS A 46 0.08 12.96 -2.45
C LYS A 46 0.54 11.79 -3.28
N ILE A 47 -0.42 10.99 -3.70
CA ILE A 47 -0.19 9.74 -4.40
C ILE A 47 -0.84 9.82 -5.77
N GLU A 48 -0.03 9.84 -6.81
CA GLU A 48 -0.47 9.77 -8.20
C GLU A 48 -0.17 8.38 -8.74
N ILE A 49 -1.20 7.69 -9.23
CA ILE A 49 -1.12 6.35 -9.81
C ILE A 49 -1.60 6.43 -11.24
N LYS A 50 -0.72 6.10 -12.19
CA LYS A 50 -1.12 5.84 -13.56
C LYS A 50 -1.22 4.33 -13.74
N MET A 51 -2.42 3.78 -13.58
CA MET A 51 -2.68 2.35 -13.62
C MET A 51 -2.80 1.86 -15.05
N GLY A 52 -1.81 1.08 -15.49
CA GLY A 52 -1.82 0.38 -16.78
C GLY A 52 -2.38 -1.04 -16.68
N LYS A 53 -2.25 -1.81 -17.75
CA LYS A 53 -2.75 -3.20 -17.80
C LYS A 53 -1.84 -4.20 -17.11
N LYS A 54 -0.55 -3.99 -17.09
CA LYS A 54 0.45 -4.90 -16.50
C LYS A 54 1.19 -4.27 -15.33
N GLU A 55 1.44 -2.98 -15.42
CA GLU A 55 2.21 -2.22 -14.44
C GLU A 55 1.55 -0.86 -14.20
N SER A 56 1.82 -0.29 -13.06
CA SER A 56 1.41 1.04 -12.66
C SER A 56 2.62 1.92 -12.42
N GLN A 57 2.56 3.16 -12.92
CA GLN A 57 3.53 4.19 -12.60
C GLN A 57 3.02 4.99 -11.40
N VAL A 58 3.84 5.12 -10.38
CA VAL A 58 3.44 5.75 -9.13
C VAL A 58 4.39 6.90 -8.80
N THR A 59 3.82 8.04 -8.44
CA THR A 59 4.53 9.16 -7.87
C THR A 59 3.94 9.47 -6.50
N CYS A 60 4.78 9.39 -5.47
CA CYS A 60 4.42 9.70 -4.10
C CYS A 60 5.19 10.94 -3.66
N ARG A 61 4.50 11.88 -3.00
CA ARG A 61 5.10 13.06 -2.40
C ARG A 61 4.65 13.20 -0.96
N PHE A 62 5.58 13.11 -0.04
CA PHE A 62 5.34 13.20 1.39
C PHE A 62 5.92 14.50 1.93
N THR A 63 5.18 15.18 2.78
CA THR A 63 5.65 16.37 3.50
C THR A 63 5.70 16.04 4.97
N PHE A 64 6.88 16.17 5.56
CA PHE A 64 7.12 15.90 6.98
C PHE A 64 7.54 17.16 7.72
N ARG A 65 7.22 17.21 9.01
CA ARG A 65 7.65 18.30 9.90
C ARG A 65 8.00 17.76 11.28
N SER A 66 9.14 18.18 11.81
CA SER A 66 9.55 17.89 13.17
C SER A 66 8.81 18.77 14.18
N SER A 67 8.39 18.19 15.30
CA SER A 67 7.85 18.92 16.46
C SER A 67 8.94 19.36 17.44
N LYS A 68 10.22 19.03 17.20
CA LYS A 68 11.33 19.53 18.03
C LYS A 68 11.39 21.04 17.95
N LYS A 69 11.77 21.67 19.07
CA LYS A 69 11.98 23.13 19.15
C LYS A 69 13.40 23.52 18.77
N GLU A 70 14.36 22.64 19.07
CA GLU A 70 15.79 22.84 18.85
C GLU A 70 16.44 21.56 18.34
N GLY A 71 17.48 21.72 17.54
CA GLY A 71 18.24 20.64 16.95
C GLY A 71 17.42 19.81 15.95
N ASP A 72 18.09 19.23 14.97
CA ASP A 72 17.45 18.39 13.97
C ASP A 72 16.96 17.08 14.58
N ALA A 73 15.80 16.64 14.16
CA ALA A 73 15.41 15.24 14.33
C ALA A 73 16.02 14.42 13.22
N LYS A 74 16.71 13.33 13.56
CA LYS A 74 17.26 12.39 12.58
C LYS A 74 16.42 11.14 12.56
N GLN A 75 16.06 10.66 11.37
CA GLN A 75 15.25 9.46 11.20
C GLN A 75 15.66 8.73 9.93
N THR A 76 15.84 7.42 10.06
CA THR A 76 15.92 6.53 8.91
C THR A 76 14.50 6.26 8.42
N VAL A 77 14.23 6.52 7.15
CA VAL A 77 12.93 6.36 6.52
C VAL A 77 13.02 5.25 5.48
N GLY A 78 12.23 4.20 5.67
CA GLY A 78 12.14 3.07 4.76
C GLY A 78 10.84 3.08 3.96
N PHE A 79 10.95 2.68 2.72
CA PHE A 79 9.82 2.47 1.82
C PHE A 79 9.75 0.97 1.52
N PRO A 80 8.79 0.23 2.09
CA PRO A 80 8.75 -1.22 1.96
C PRO A 80 8.22 -1.64 0.58
N ASP A 81 8.89 -2.63 0.01
CA ASP A 81 8.47 -3.40 -1.13
C ASP A 81 8.28 -4.83 -0.64
N LEU A 82 7.03 -5.23 -0.44
CA LEU A 82 6.71 -6.54 0.10
C LEU A 82 7.12 -7.62 -0.90
N LEU A 83 7.73 -8.68 -0.38
CA LEU A 83 8.19 -9.77 -1.22
C LEU A 83 7.04 -10.72 -1.53
N GLU A 84 6.97 -11.14 -2.77
CA GLU A 84 6.09 -12.22 -3.16
C GLU A 84 6.57 -13.54 -2.54
N MET A 85 5.65 -14.31 -1.97
CA MET A 85 5.96 -15.53 -1.23
C MET A 85 6.67 -16.60 -2.09
N GLU A 86 6.41 -16.63 -3.39
CA GLU A 86 6.95 -17.63 -4.30
C GLU A 86 8.27 -17.22 -4.94
N SER A 87 8.49 -15.93 -5.17
CA SER A 87 9.65 -15.43 -5.90
C SER A 87 10.74 -14.81 -5.02
N ASP A 88 10.42 -14.52 -3.76
CA ASP A 88 11.29 -13.76 -2.83
C ASP A 88 11.78 -12.42 -3.44
N THR A 89 10.99 -11.86 -4.35
CA THR A 89 11.24 -10.58 -5.02
C THR A 89 10.12 -9.59 -4.75
N GLY A 90 10.45 -8.30 -4.69
CA GLY A 90 9.47 -7.24 -4.63
C GLY A 90 8.92 -6.90 -6.02
N THR A 91 7.82 -6.16 -6.01
CA THR A 91 7.10 -5.76 -7.22
C THR A 91 7.53 -4.40 -7.76
N ILE A 92 8.35 -3.67 -7.00
CA ILE A 92 8.78 -2.30 -7.33
C ILE A 92 10.05 -2.31 -8.17
N SER A 93 10.02 -1.58 -9.27
CA SER A 93 11.16 -1.34 -10.14
C SER A 93 11.35 0.14 -10.44
N LYS A 94 12.52 0.52 -10.95
CA LYS A 94 12.86 1.89 -11.38
C LYS A 94 12.57 2.94 -10.30
N LEU A 95 12.87 2.63 -9.05
CA LEU A 95 12.66 3.56 -7.96
C LEU A 95 13.66 4.71 -7.99
N GLU A 96 13.13 5.92 -8.04
CA GLU A 96 13.86 7.18 -7.85
C GLU A 96 13.39 7.86 -6.57
N THR A 97 14.33 8.42 -5.81
CA THR A 97 14.04 9.15 -4.57
C THR A 97 14.60 10.56 -4.66
N PHE A 98 13.80 11.53 -4.23
CA PHE A 98 14.21 12.93 -4.13
C PHE A 98 13.90 13.46 -2.73
N VAL A 99 14.79 14.26 -2.18
CA VAL A 99 14.60 14.98 -0.91
C VAL A 99 14.75 16.46 -1.20
N ASP A 100 13.72 17.25 -0.93
CA ASP A 100 13.64 18.67 -1.26
C ASP A 100 14.02 18.96 -2.73
N GLY A 101 13.54 18.10 -3.62
CA GLY A 101 13.78 18.19 -5.06
C GLY A 101 15.15 17.73 -5.54
N LYS A 102 16.03 17.28 -4.65
CA LYS A 102 17.37 16.77 -5.00
C LYS A 102 17.34 15.24 -5.04
N PRO A 103 17.92 14.61 -6.07
CA PRO A 103 18.00 13.16 -6.13
C PRO A 103 18.88 12.62 -4.99
N VAL A 104 18.41 11.54 -4.39
CA VAL A 104 19.10 10.82 -3.30
C VAL A 104 19.10 9.34 -3.61
N GLU A 105 20.24 8.69 -3.46
CA GLU A 105 20.34 7.25 -3.60
C GLU A 105 19.74 6.56 -2.36
N ALA A 106 18.71 5.74 -2.57
CA ALA A 106 18.13 4.92 -1.53
C ALA A 106 18.85 3.57 -1.46
N ARG A 107 19.24 3.16 -0.25
CA ARG A 107 19.85 1.82 -0.02
C ARG A 107 18.75 0.77 0.03
N LYS A 108 18.89 -0.31 -0.71
CA LYS A 108 17.99 -1.47 -0.63
C LYS A 108 18.46 -2.40 0.49
N VAL A 109 17.61 -2.63 1.49
CA VAL A 109 17.95 -3.43 2.68
C VAL A 109 16.82 -4.38 3.01
N ARG A 110 17.11 -5.67 3.18
CA ARG A 110 16.15 -6.66 3.63
C ARG A 110 15.69 -6.34 5.05
N GLY A 111 14.40 -6.42 5.28
CA GLY A 111 13.79 -6.20 6.56
C GLY A 111 12.48 -6.98 6.71
N TRP A 112 11.69 -6.60 7.66
CA TRP A 112 10.42 -7.24 7.99
C TRP A 112 9.35 -6.22 8.33
N PHE A 113 8.11 -6.63 8.16
CA PHE A 113 6.92 -5.85 8.45
C PHE A 113 5.90 -6.75 9.15
N SER A 114 5.33 -6.27 10.26
CA SER A 114 4.27 -6.98 10.96
C SER A 114 2.95 -6.79 10.21
N THR A 115 2.29 -7.90 9.91
CA THR A 115 0.98 -7.90 9.23
C THR A 115 -0.17 -7.89 10.23
N ALA A 116 0.07 -7.52 11.50
CA ALA A 116 -0.99 -7.42 12.49
C ALA A 116 -2.18 -6.61 11.96
N GLU A 117 -3.37 -7.21 12.02
CA GLU A 117 -4.59 -6.59 11.46
C GLU A 117 -4.96 -5.27 12.15
N TRP A 118 -4.46 -5.05 13.35
CA TRP A 118 -4.89 -3.96 14.21
C TRP A 118 -3.71 -3.27 14.91
N GLY A 119 -3.86 -1.97 15.11
CA GLY A 119 -2.89 -1.15 15.84
C GLY A 119 -1.78 -0.60 14.94
N THR A 120 -0.74 -0.10 15.57
CA THR A 120 0.42 0.47 14.91
C THR A 120 1.27 -0.64 14.30
N PRO A 121 1.58 -0.58 13.01
CA PRO A 121 2.44 -1.57 12.38
C PRO A 121 3.85 -1.50 12.97
N LYS A 122 4.48 -2.66 13.08
CA LYS A 122 5.90 -2.75 13.43
C LYS A 122 6.70 -3.13 12.21
N SER A 123 7.86 -2.54 12.08
CA SER A 123 8.79 -2.86 11.00
C SER A 123 10.22 -2.68 11.47
N GLY A 124 11.15 -3.37 10.83
CA GLY A 124 12.55 -3.25 11.16
C GLY A 124 13.45 -3.83 10.10
N LEU A 125 14.74 -3.56 10.23
CA LEU A 125 15.78 -4.13 9.37
C LEU A 125 16.35 -5.39 10.02
N GLY A 126 16.81 -6.34 9.21
CA GLY A 126 17.37 -7.60 9.66
C GLY A 126 16.31 -8.61 10.17
N GLN A 127 16.61 -9.31 11.24
CA GLN A 127 15.73 -10.34 11.80
C GLN A 127 14.61 -9.73 12.66
N PRO A 128 13.40 -10.31 12.60
CA PRO A 128 12.28 -9.84 13.43
C PRO A 128 12.59 -9.98 14.92
N THR A 129 12.25 -8.94 15.68
CA THR A 129 12.40 -8.92 17.15
C THR A 129 11.07 -9.12 17.89
N VAL A 130 9.96 -9.31 17.19
CA VAL A 130 8.61 -9.45 17.75
C VAL A 130 8.16 -10.90 17.67
N PRO A 131 8.19 -11.65 18.78
CA PRO A 131 7.76 -13.04 18.78
C PRO A 131 6.23 -13.15 18.68
N GLY A 132 5.75 -14.15 17.94
CA GLY A 132 4.32 -14.50 17.88
C GLY A 132 3.47 -13.63 16.95
N GLU A 133 4.03 -12.65 16.28
CA GLU A 133 3.33 -11.86 15.24
C GLU A 133 3.52 -12.48 13.85
N GLN A 134 2.53 -12.29 12.99
CA GLN A 134 2.69 -12.63 11.58
C GLN A 134 3.66 -11.64 10.95
N ILE A 135 4.76 -12.14 10.42
CA ILE A 135 5.81 -11.35 9.80
C ILE A 135 5.82 -11.60 8.29
N GLN A 136 5.89 -10.52 7.55
CA GLN A 136 6.19 -10.54 6.12
C GLN A 136 7.53 -9.86 5.88
N TYR A 137 8.40 -10.51 5.11
CA TYR A 137 9.65 -9.89 4.70
C TYR A 137 9.41 -8.86 3.60
N ALA A 138 10.25 -7.83 3.59
CA ALA A 138 10.22 -6.76 2.60
C ALA A 138 11.64 -6.32 2.26
N ASP A 139 11.82 -5.82 1.07
CA ASP A 139 12.98 -5.02 0.72
C ASP A 139 12.65 -3.55 1.00
N PHE A 140 13.36 -2.94 1.93
CA PHE A 140 13.18 -1.52 2.23
C PHE A 140 14.14 -0.67 1.41
N TYR A 141 13.61 0.32 0.72
CA TYR A 141 14.41 1.39 0.12
C TYR A 141 14.59 2.51 1.15
N VAL A 142 15.78 2.60 1.70
CA VAL A 142 16.09 3.33 2.93
C VAL A 142 16.88 4.62 2.63
N VAL A 143 16.47 5.72 3.28
CA VAL A 143 17.21 6.98 3.28
C VAL A 143 17.31 7.51 4.71
N ASP A 144 18.45 8.10 5.07
CA ASP A 144 18.67 8.77 6.35
C ASP A 144 18.38 10.25 6.19
N LEU A 145 17.41 10.77 6.93
CA LEU A 145 16.91 12.13 6.81
C LEU A 145 17.14 12.95 8.08
N SER A 146 17.32 14.26 7.89
CA SER A 146 17.37 15.25 8.94
C SER A 146 16.17 16.19 8.80
N PHE A 147 15.46 16.42 9.91
CA PHE A 147 14.25 17.24 9.96
C PHE A 147 14.49 18.44 10.86
N PRO A 148 14.85 19.58 10.28
CA PRO A 148 15.08 20.81 11.05
C PRO A 148 13.81 21.30 11.73
N PRO A 149 13.90 21.92 12.91
CA PRO A 149 12.76 22.46 13.62
C PRO A 149 11.92 23.42 12.77
N GLY A 150 10.61 23.20 12.73
CA GLY A 150 9.65 24.08 12.07
C GLY A 150 9.76 24.16 10.55
N LYS A 151 10.60 23.36 9.91
CA LYS A 151 10.72 23.30 8.45
C LYS A 151 10.09 22.04 7.91
N ASP A 152 9.50 22.16 6.74
CA ASP A 152 9.02 21.00 5.98
C ASP A 152 10.20 20.35 5.27
N VAL A 153 10.20 19.02 5.30
CA VAL A 153 11.08 18.17 4.49
C VAL A 153 10.20 17.39 3.54
N ILE A 154 10.49 17.49 2.25
CA ILE A 154 9.70 16.86 1.21
C ILE A 154 10.45 15.66 0.67
N VAL A 155 9.83 14.48 0.75
CA VAL A 155 10.34 13.26 0.14
C VAL A 155 9.44 12.89 -1.03
N GLU A 156 10.02 12.79 -2.22
CA GLU A 156 9.31 12.34 -3.43
C GLU A 156 9.89 11.01 -3.88
N ARG A 157 9.02 10.09 -4.29
CA ARG A 157 9.40 8.80 -4.86
C ARG A 157 8.63 8.54 -6.14
N LYS A 158 9.35 8.05 -7.15
CA LYS A 158 8.78 7.62 -8.42
C LYS A 158 9.21 6.20 -8.67
N TYR A 159 8.27 5.36 -9.03
CA TYR A 159 8.55 3.95 -9.29
C TYR A 159 7.53 3.33 -10.25
N ILE A 160 7.88 2.17 -10.74
CA ILE A 160 6.96 1.27 -11.45
C ILE A 160 6.70 0.08 -10.53
N ALA A 161 5.42 -0.28 -10.38
CA ALA A 161 5.02 -1.49 -9.67
C ALA A 161 4.24 -2.40 -10.61
N ASP A 162 4.53 -3.69 -10.57
CA ASP A 162 3.75 -4.68 -11.27
C ASP A 162 2.32 -4.70 -10.70
N ASN A 163 1.32 -4.85 -11.55
CA ASN A 163 -0.05 -5.07 -11.11
C ASN A 163 -0.24 -6.54 -10.77
N GLY A 164 -0.99 -6.80 -9.71
CA GLY A 164 -1.47 -8.14 -9.41
C GLY A 164 -2.67 -8.51 -10.28
N GLY A 165 -3.08 -9.74 -10.13
CA GLY A 165 -4.26 -10.25 -10.80
C GLY A 165 -4.63 -11.61 -10.24
N ASP A 166 -5.69 -12.17 -10.79
CA ASP A 166 -6.15 -13.53 -10.48
C ASP A 166 -6.25 -14.37 -11.75
N ALA A 167 -6.48 -15.67 -11.58
CA ALA A 167 -6.66 -16.61 -12.69
C ALA A 167 -7.90 -16.29 -13.55
N MET A 168 -8.82 -15.45 -13.06
CA MET A 168 -10.02 -15.02 -13.77
C MET A 168 -9.75 -13.81 -14.69
N GLY A 169 -8.50 -13.31 -14.69
CA GLY A 169 -8.05 -12.24 -15.55
C GLY A 169 -8.36 -10.84 -15.03
N SER A 170 -8.65 -10.70 -13.73
CA SER A 170 -8.68 -9.38 -13.12
C SER A 170 -7.28 -8.76 -13.04
N THR A 171 -7.22 -7.44 -13.03
CA THR A 171 -6.00 -6.69 -12.77
C THR A 171 -6.22 -5.85 -11.54
N ALA A 172 -5.27 -5.88 -10.60
CA ALA A 172 -5.40 -5.15 -9.36
C ALA A 172 -4.13 -4.37 -9.01
N PHE A 173 -4.33 -3.26 -8.31
CA PHE A 173 -3.28 -2.45 -7.72
C PHE A 173 -3.71 -2.00 -6.33
N SER A 174 -2.82 -2.08 -5.36
CA SER A 174 -3.07 -1.57 -4.01
C SER A 174 -2.01 -0.55 -3.60
N TYR A 175 -2.40 0.38 -2.74
CA TYR A 175 -1.47 1.29 -2.07
C TYR A 175 -1.83 1.36 -0.59
N THR A 176 -0.88 1.04 0.27
CA THR A 176 -1.08 0.98 1.72
C THR A 176 -0.61 2.27 2.39
N THR A 177 -1.52 2.95 3.09
CA THR A 177 -1.21 4.13 3.93
C THR A 177 -0.89 3.74 5.37
N HIS A 178 -1.19 2.50 5.77
CA HIS A 178 -1.06 2.03 7.15
C HIS A 178 0.36 2.11 7.71
N THR A 179 1.38 2.06 6.86
CA THR A 179 2.77 2.34 7.24
C THR A 179 2.98 3.73 7.82
N GLY A 180 2.08 4.66 7.53
CA GLY A 180 2.06 6.01 8.07
C GLY A 180 1.59 6.12 9.52
N ALA A 181 1.02 5.06 10.10
CA ALA A 181 0.50 5.05 11.47
C ALA A 181 1.56 5.16 12.59
N VAL A 182 2.83 5.07 12.23
CA VAL A 182 3.97 5.21 13.17
C VAL A 182 4.52 6.65 13.22
N TRP A 183 4.05 7.53 12.35
CA TRP A 183 4.40 8.94 12.44
C TRP A 183 3.62 9.62 13.56
N LYS A 184 4.14 10.76 14.03
CA LYS A 184 3.50 11.53 15.10
C LYS A 184 2.12 12.02 14.67
N ASP A 185 1.14 11.88 15.56
CA ASP A 185 -0.24 12.36 15.38
C ASP A 185 -0.90 11.81 14.08
N THR A 186 -1.97 12.43 13.66
CA THR A 186 -2.66 12.09 12.41
C THR A 186 -1.89 12.52 11.18
N ILE A 187 -2.08 11.82 10.07
CA ILE A 187 -1.71 12.32 8.75
C ILE A 187 -2.65 13.49 8.42
N GLY A 188 -2.09 14.66 8.15
CA GLY A 188 -2.88 15.88 7.97
C GLY A 188 -3.76 15.82 6.72
N GLU A 189 -3.21 15.44 5.58
CA GLU A 189 -3.95 15.27 4.32
C GLU A 189 -3.34 14.16 3.47
N ALA A 190 -4.17 13.28 2.93
CA ALA A 190 -3.79 12.34 1.89
C ALA A 190 -4.63 12.58 0.63
N GLU A 191 -3.97 12.90 -0.46
CA GLU A 191 -4.57 13.05 -1.79
C GLU A 191 -4.20 11.87 -2.67
N PHE A 192 -5.20 11.25 -3.28
CA PHE A 192 -5.04 10.20 -4.29
C PHE A 192 -5.57 10.68 -5.62
N ARG A 193 -4.74 10.54 -6.66
CA ARG A 193 -5.11 10.75 -8.04
C ARG A 193 -4.81 9.48 -8.82
N VAL A 194 -5.84 8.89 -9.41
CA VAL A 194 -5.70 7.69 -10.24
C VAL A 194 -6.04 8.04 -11.67
N VAL A 195 -5.12 7.79 -12.58
CA VAL A 195 -5.32 7.89 -14.02
C VAL A 195 -5.32 6.46 -14.58
N LEU A 196 -6.38 6.11 -15.27
CA LEU A 196 -6.62 4.78 -15.84
C LEU A 196 -6.07 4.73 -17.26
N ASP A 197 -4.94 4.06 -17.47
CA ASP A 197 -4.29 3.93 -18.77
C ASP A 197 -4.74 2.64 -19.49
N GLY A 198 -5.60 2.81 -20.46
CA GLY A 198 -6.24 1.68 -21.16
C GLY A 198 -7.43 1.06 -20.42
N TRP A 199 -7.94 1.75 -19.40
CA TRP A 199 -9.14 1.43 -18.63
C TRP A 199 -10.05 2.63 -18.51
N THR A 200 -11.30 2.38 -18.17
CA THR A 200 -12.27 3.40 -17.75
C THR A 200 -12.81 3.06 -16.36
N VAL A 201 -13.48 4.00 -15.72
CA VAL A 201 -14.14 3.76 -14.42
C VAL A 201 -15.12 2.59 -14.48
N ASP A 202 -15.76 2.37 -15.64
CA ASP A 202 -16.71 1.28 -15.83
C ASP A 202 -16.05 -0.10 -15.80
N ASP A 203 -14.74 -0.20 -16.08
CA ASP A 203 -14.01 -1.47 -15.99
C ASP A 203 -13.80 -1.93 -14.53
N PHE A 204 -14.06 -1.07 -13.57
CA PHE A 204 -14.04 -1.35 -12.13
C PHE A 204 -15.44 -1.61 -11.54
N ALA A 205 -16.46 -1.77 -12.38
CA ALA A 205 -17.81 -2.11 -11.98
C ALA A 205 -17.96 -3.64 -11.84
N PHE A 206 -18.66 -4.06 -10.81
CA PHE A 206 -18.87 -5.45 -10.46
C PHE A 206 -20.34 -5.79 -10.51
N GLU A 207 -20.71 -7.03 -10.93
CA GLU A 207 -22.06 -7.56 -11.01
C GLU A 207 -23.12 -6.62 -11.62
N ASP A 208 -23.65 -6.96 -12.76
CA ASP A 208 -24.72 -6.26 -13.48
C ASP A 208 -24.45 -4.78 -13.75
N GLY A 209 -23.18 -4.40 -13.92
CA GLY A 209 -22.77 -3.00 -14.13
C GLY A 209 -22.90 -2.12 -12.89
N LYS A 210 -23.21 -2.72 -11.73
CA LYS A 210 -23.20 -2.03 -10.43
C LYS A 210 -22.00 -2.50 -9.63
N GLN A 211 -21.26 -1.56 -9.10
CA GLN A 211 -20.21 -1.87 -8.16
C GLN A 211 -20.83 -2.36 -6.85
N LYS A 212 -20.68 -3.64 -6.57
CA LYS A 212 -20.91 -4.20 -5.25
C LYS A 212 -19.58 -4.43 -4.61
N LEU A 213 -19.11 -3.42 -3.90
CA LEU A 213 -17.96 -3.57 -3.02
C LEU A 213 -18.39 -4.40 -1.82
N PRO A 214 -17.51 -5.28 -1.28
CA PRO A 214 -17.80 -5.96 -0.04
C PRO A 214 -18.13 -4.92 1.04
N PRO A 215 -19.02 -5.23 1.99
CA PRO A 215 -19.33 -4.34 3.10
C PRO A 215 -18.04 -3.91 3.79
N ARG A 216 -17.91 -2.62 4.10
CA ARG A 216 -16.73 -2.02 4.75
C ARG A 216 -16.28 -2.80 6.00
N GLU A 217 -17.21 -3.42 6.69
CA GLU A 217 -16.99 -4.18 7.92
C GLU A 217 -16.26 -5.51 7.70
N GLN A 218 -16.22 -6.01 6.48
CA GLN A 218 -15.65 -7.33 6.15
C GLN A 218 -14.25 -7.28 5.53
N SER A 219 -13.74 -6.08 5.24
CA SER A 219 -12.44 -5.94 4.60
C SER A 219 -11.50 -5.10 5.44
N ALA A 220 -10.29 -5.62 5.69
CA ALA A 220 -9.17 -4.85 6.24
C ALA A 220 -8.65 -3.79 5.24
N TRP A 221 -9.06 -3.87 3.99
CA TRP A 221 -8.66 -2.98 2.91
C TRP A 221 -9.74 -1.96 2.64
N CYS A 222 -9.35 -0.70 2.49
CA CYS A 222 -10.25 0.31 2.00
C CYS A 222 -10.45 0.08 0.50
N PHE A 223 -11.43 -0.74 0.17
CA PHE A 223 -11.95 -0.70 -1.18
C PHE A 223 -12.50 0.70 -1.42
N PRO A 224 -12.16 1.36 -2.54
CA PRO A 224 -12.75 2.64 -2.83
C PRO A 224 -14.26 2.46 -2.86
N ASN A 225 -14.93 2.92 -1.79
CA ASN A 225 -16.33 3.21 -1.92
C ASN A 225 -16.42 4.33 -2.94
N LEU A 226 -17.14 4.12 -4.02
CA LEU A 226 -17.32 5.17 -5.04
C LEU A 226 -17.84 6.48 -4.44
N ALA A 227 -18.53 6.44 -3.31
CA ALA A 227 -18.95 7.62 -2.60
C ALA A 227 -17.79 8.48 -2.06
N GLU A 228 -16.60 7.90 -1.84
CA GLU A 228 -15.40 8.63 -1.42
C GLU A 228 -14.55 9.09 -2.62
N TRP A 229 -14.71 8.44 -3.77
CA TRP A 229 -14.02 8.82 -4.99
C TRP A 229 -14.83 9.83 -5.79
N LYS A 230 -14.17 10.89 -6.21
CA LYS A 230 -14.69 11.82 -7.20
C LYS A 230 -14.26 11.36 -8.59
N VAL A 231 -15.22 10.96 -9.40
CA VAL A 231 -14.99 10.72 -10.84
C VAL A 231 -14.79 12.07 -11.51
N VAL A 232 -13.58 12.34 -12.00
CA VAL A 232 -13.22 13.60 -12.70
C VAL A 232 -13.49 13.46 -14.18
N SER A 233 -13.18 12.29 -14.73
CA SER A 233 -13.45 11.92 -16.11
C SER A 233 -13.62 10.40 -16.21
N PRO A 234 -13.99 9.83 -17.37
CA PRO A 234 -14.04 8.38 -17.53
C PRO A 234 -12.73 7.65 -17.19
N THR A 235 -11.60 8.35 -17.17
CA THR A 235 -10.28 7.78 -16.95
C THR A 235 -9.53 8.42 -15.77
N GLU A 236 -10.19 9.22 -14.93
CA GLU A 236 -9.55 9.84 -13.76
C GLU A 236 -10.45 9.85 -12.53
N LEU A 237 -9.90 9.34 -11.44
CA LEU A 237 -10.49 9.34 -10.10
C LEU A 237 -9.63 10.17 -9.14
N ARG A 238 -10.29 10.85 -8.19
CA ARG A 238 -9.62 11.55 -7.08
C ARG A 238 -10.31 11.26 -5.77
N MET A 239 -9.50 11.22 -4.71
CA MET A 239 -9.98 11.09 -3.33
C MET A 239 -9.08 11.91 -2.40
N THR A 240 -9.63 12.41 -1.33
CA THR A 240 -8.88 13.14 -0.29
C THR A 240 -9.37 12.71 1.08
N TRP A 241 -8.43 12.34 1.95
CA TRP A 241 -8.66 12.15 3.37
C TRP A 241 -7.98 13.26 4.16
N LYS A 242 -8.58 13.68 5.27
CA LYS A 242 -8.02 14.73 6.13
C LYS A 242 -7.98 14.26 7.57
N ASP A 243 -6.93 14.66 8.27
CA ASP A 243 -6.72 14.44 9.70
C ASP A 243 -7.07 13.00 10.14
N PHE A 244 -6.49 12.00 9.48
CA PHE A 244 -6.80 10.61 9.72
C PHE A 244 -5.62 9.84 10.35
N GLU A 245 -5.96 8.85 11.18
CA GLU A 245 -5.02 7.93 11.82
C GLU A 245 -5.17 6.53 11.23
N PRO A 246 -4.22 6.05 10.41
CA PRO A 246 -4.34 4.75 9.75
C PRO A 246 -4.43 3.56 10.71
N ALA A 247 -3.87 3.67 11.93
CA ALA A 247 -3.94 2.61 12.94
C ALA A 247 -5.37 2.39 13.47
N VAL A 248 -6.19 3.45 13.49
CA VAL A 248 -7.54 3.46 14.06
C VAL A 248 -8.62 3.35 12.98
N HIS A 249 -8.41 4.04 11.86
CA HIS A 249 -9.39 4.11 10.79
C HIS A 249 -9.28 2.89 9.86
N ARG A 250 -10.01 1.83 10.16
CA ARG A 250 -10.03 0.56 9.38
C ARG A 250 -10.21 0.76 7.89
N THR A 251 -11.04 1.71 7.49
CA THR A 251 -11.40 1.99 6.10
C THR A 251 -10.41 2.89 5.37
N ARG A 252 -9.36 3.36 6.05
CA ARG A 252 -8.35 4.27 5.49
C ARG A 252 -6.93 3.75 5.62
N ARG A 253 -6.78 2.42 5.60
CA ARG A 253 -5.47 1.75 5.64
C ARG A 253 -4.78 1.70 4.29
N GLY A 254 -5.51 1.99 3.23
CA GLY A 254 -5.00 2.01 1.88
C GLY A 254 -6.11 2.08 0.85
N ILE A 255 -5.71 2.14 -0.40
CA ILE A 255 -6.62 2.04 -1.54
C ILE A 255 -6.38 0.71 -2.25
N PHE A 256 -7.44 0.16 -2.81
CA PHE A 256 -7.41 -1.03 -3.63
C PHE A 256 -8.22 -0.78 -4.88
N LEU A 257 -7.61 -0.99 -6.04
CA LEU A 257 -8.22 -0.82 -7.35
C LEU A 257 -8.17 -2.19 -8.03
N ALA A 258 -9.32 -2.70 -8.44
CA ALA A 258 -9.37 -3.96 -9.18
C ALA A 258 -10.36 -3.84 -10.32
N THR A 259 -9.93 -4.31 -11.49
CA THR A 259 -10.82 -4.50 -12.64
C THR A 259 -11.51 -5.83 -12.52
N TRP A 260 -12.72 -5.93 -13.04
CA TRP A 260 -13.40 -7.19 -13.18
C TRP A 260 -13.23 -7.72 -14.59
N SER A 261 -12.94 -9.02 -14.75
CA SER A 261 -12.90 -9.63 -16.07
C SER A 261 -14.31 -9.79 -16.63
N ARG A 262 -14.67 -9.01 -17.64
CA ARG A 262 -15.92 -9.17 -18.38
C ARG A 262 -15.89 -10.36 -19.37
N LYS A 263 -14.74 -10.99 -19.58
CA LYS A 263 -14.58 -11.99 -20.64
C LYS A 263 -15.19 -13.36 -20.39
N ALA A 264 -15.71 -13.62 -19.19
CA ALA A 264 -16.33 -14.90 -18.88
C ALA A 264 -17.83 -15.01 -19.25
N SER A 265 -18.45 -13.94 -19.76
CA SER A 265 -19.88 -13.91 -20.07
C SER A 265 -20.24 -13.71 -21.55
N GLU A 266 -19.26 -13.64 -22.45
CA GLU A 266 -19.48 -13.41 -23.88
C GLU A 266 -18.92 -14.54 -24.79
N GLU A 267 -18.60 -15.73 -24.25
CA GLU A 267 -18.33 -16.94 -25.04
C GLU A 267 -19.46 -17.97 -24.86
#